data_15f9f4d2c35294ad68ccd08b9d302196
#
_entry.id   15f9f4d2c35294ad68ccd08b9d302196
#
_cell.length_a   1.000
_cell.length_b   1.000
_cell.length_c   1.000
_cell.angle_alpha   90.00
_cell.angle_beta   90.00
_cell.angle_gamma   90.00
#
_symmetry.space_group_name_H-M   'P 1'
#
loop_
_entity.id
_entity.type
_entity.pdbx_description
1 polymer ?
#
loop_
_entity_poly.entity_id
_entity_poly.type
_entity_poly.pdbx_seq_one_letter_code
_entity_poly.pdbx_strand_id
1 'polypeptide(L)'
;MNYQPLHCHSMYSLLDGMSKPADMASRCLEIGATSCALTDHGNIAGAIKFYSEMRKNGIKPILGQEIYVCEQDAKIKDKENAKLSHFLLLAKNFEGWKKLIRLTSEANLPEHFYRKPRLDLDTLSQFIDGNIVGICGHLGSTLARHLVQGDDINPDWKNVGTRLVSKLNHVFGKENFFLEAQLMDHENIALQDKLTDCIRELAKITGNKIVATPDAHYCRKTDAVDQRVLLCNNLKTTFSEVNRKIQNNESVGLDAFFKSDNFHILDQEEMAALHTEEELANTNFVADMCEEYDILSKPNLPPFPCPEAQDDAEYLRQLCRDGWRDKIADNIPKEQHVQYVDRIKYELSVLQGADLSSYFLIVQDIVNHVRNNKWLPGPGRGSAAGCLVSYLIGITTIDPIKYGLIFDRFYNAGRNTAEHTSMPDIDVDVPIDKREQVIQYIRDTYGDDKVSQMITFGTIKGRGALKDVLRVFGGITFEEMNDITRNIPEESKVADDLQEMKEATGGSSIIRWALENDPEKLKQWCHIGKDGELEGPLSKRFEQAMRLEGTKSVQSKHAAGIAVSAEPLAGICPMVYDSKNKQVIAGMEMADLESLGMIKLDILGVAMLDKIMCISDLMKQGA
;
A
#
# COMPACT_ATOMS: atom_id res chain seq x y z
N MET A 1 -9.90 14.04 29.77
CA MET A 1 -9.17 12.77 29.53
C MET A 1 -8.93 12.65 28.05
N ASN A 2 -7.75 12.22 27.62
CA ASN A 2 -7.46 12.07 26.20
C ASN A 2 -7.91 10.68 25.73
N TYR A 3 -8.61 10.59 24.59
CA TYR A 3 -8.86 9.31 23.93
C TYR A 3 -7.78 9.04 22.88
N GLN A 4 -7.64 7.77 22.49
CA GLN A 4 -6.77 7.36 21.38
C GLN A 4 -7.63 6.85 20.22
N PRO A 5 -7.41 7.31 18.97
CA PRO A 5 -8.17 6.83 17.80
C PRO A 5 -7.80 5.37 17.48
N LEU A 6 -8.72 4.43 17.75
CA LEU A 6 -8.49 2.99 17.57
C LEU A 6 -9.16 2.39 16.33
N HIS A 7 -9.99 3.17 15.60
CA HIS A 7 -10.68 2.75 14.40
C HIS A 7 -10.54 3.83 13.33
N CYS A 8 -9.51 3.72 12.49
CA CYS A 8 -9.20 4.71 11.47
C CYS A 8 -8.81 4.05 10.15
N HIS A 9 -9.38 4.57 9.07
CA HIS A 9 -9.14 4.15 7.71
C HIS A 9 -8.26 5.13 6.96
N SER A 10 -7.29 4.61 6.23
CA SER A 10 -6.47 5.39 5.33
C SER A 10 -6.95 5.30 3.87
N MET A 11 -6.23 5.96 2.98
CA MET A 11 -6.46 5.85 1.53
C MET A 11 -6.23 4.42 0.97
N TYR A 12 -5.79 3.47 1.78
CA TYR A 12 -5.69 2.05 1.42
C TYR A 12 -7.00 1.28 1.62
N SER A 13 -7.99 1.87 2.31
CA SER A 13 -9.41 1.51 2.20
C SER A 13 -9.95 2.11 0.90
N LEU A 14 -9.69 1.44 -0.24
CA LEU A 14 -9.80 1.99 -1.60
C LEU A 14 -11.18 2.55 -1.91
N LEU A 15 -11.21 3.81 -2.39
CA LEU A 15 -12.43 4.54 -2.76
C LEU A 15 -13.43 4.68 -1.60
N ASP A 16 -12.94 4.62 -0.37
CA ASP A 16 -13.69 4.75 0.88
C ASP A 16 -12.97 5.70 1.85
N GLY A 17 -11.83 5.30 2.39
CA GLY A 17 -10.95 6.18 3.14
C GLY A 17 -10.13 7.10 2.25
N MET A 18 -9.89 8.34 2.71
CA MET A 18 -9.04 9.30 2.00
C MET A 18 -7.83 9.78 2.82
N SER A 19 -7.75 9.40 4.09
CA SER A 19 -6.67 9.84 4.99
C SER A 19 -5.30 9.36 4.48
N LYS A 20 -4.40 10.30 4.20
CA LYS A 20 -2.99 9.97 3.95
C LYS A 20 -2.27 9.76 5.28
N PRO A 21 -1.34 8.80 5.42
CA PRO A 21 -0.64 8.55 6.69
C PRO A 21 -0.02 9.80 7.35
N ALA A 22 0.55 10.71 6.54
CA ALA A 22 1.10 11.97 7.03
C ALA A 22 0.02 12.92 7.59
N ASP A 23 -1.15 12.98 6.94
CA ASP A 23 -2.28 13.80 7.41
C ASP A 23 -2.88 13.22 8.70
N MET A 24 -2.92 11.89 8.83
CA MET A 24 -3.33 11.22 10.08
C MET A 24 -2.38 11.57 11.23
N ALA A 25 -1.06 11.52 11.00
CA ALA A 25 -0.08 11.91 12.01
C ALA A 25 -0.24 13.39 12.42
N SER A 26 -0.41 14.28 11.44
CA SER A 26 -0.67 15.71 11.70
C SER A 26 -1.94 15.90 12.54
N ARG A 27 -3.03 15.22 12.19
CA ARG A 27 -4.29 15.32 12.94
C ARG A 27 -4.16 14.77 14.36
N CYS A 28 -3.44 13.68 14.56
CA CYS A 28 -3.17 13.15 15.90
C CYS A 28 -2.43 14.18 16.79
N LEU A 29 -1.43 14.89 16.25
CA LEU A 29 -0.75 15.98 16.95
C LEU A 29 -1.71 17.12 17.31
N GLU A 30 -2.58 17.53 16.36
CA GLU A 30 -3.57 18.60 16.60
C GLU A 30 -4.51 18.28 17.75
N ILE A 31 -4.96 17.03 17.87
CA ILE A 31 -5.91 16.60 18.92
C ILE A 31 -5.21 16.13 20.21
N GLY A 32 -3.89 16.12 20.25
CA GLY A 32 -3.10 15.68 21.40
C GLY A 32 -3.15 14.16 21.63
N ALA A 33 -3.42 13.35 20.60
CA ALA A 33 -3.33 11.90 20.68
C ALA A 33 -1.87 11.45 20.65
N THR A 34 -1.51 10.50 21.50
CA THR A 34 -0.16 9.93 21.62
C THR A 34 -0.01 8.60 20.88
N SER A 35 -1.12 8.01 20.45
CA SER A 35 -1.17 6.79 19.65
C SER A 35 -2.35 6.85 18.67
N CYS A 36 -2.27 6.06 17.61
CA CYS A 36 -3.33 5.91 16.62
C CYS A 36 -3.30 4.50 16.03
N ALA A 37 -4.45 3.91 15.77
CA ALA A 37 -4.55 2.63 15.08
C ALA A 37 -4.86 2.84 13.60
N LEU A 38 -4.22 2.02 12.75
CA LEU A 38 -4.62 1.82 11.36
C LEU A 38 -5.44 0.55 11.25
N THR A 39 -6.66 0.66 10.72
CA THR A 39 -7.61 -0.46 10.60
C THR A 39 -8.26 -0.52 9.21
N ASP A 40 -7.46 -0.48 8.15
CA ASP A 40 -7.96 -0.51 6.78
C ASP A 40 -8.79 -1.75 6.46
N HIS A 41 -9.78 -1.62 5.59
CA HIS A 41 -10.70 -2.69 5.18
C HIS A 41 -9.99 -3.82 4.45
N GLY A 42 -9.93 -5.00 5.06
CA GLY A 42 -9.50 -6.25 4.45
C GLY A 42 -8.05 -6.30 3.96
N ASN A 43 -7.23 -5.32 4.32
CA ASN A 43 -5.81 -5.27 3.95
C ASN A 43 -4.96 -4.54 5.00
N ILE A 44 -3.64 -4.74 4.91
CA ILE A 44 -2.64 -4.06 5.76
C ILE A 44 -1.55 -3.39 4.90
N ALA A 45 -1.85 -3.11 3.63
CA ALA A 45 -0.88 -2.56 2.69
C ALA A 45 -0.40 -1.14 3.05
N GLY A 46 -1.18 -0.39 3.83
CA GLY A 46 -0.81 0.93 4.33
C GLY A 46 0.10 0.95 5.55
N ALA A 47 0.33 -0.22 6.18
CA ALA A 47 0.96 -0.32 7.49
C ALA A 47 2.37 0.28 7.56
N ILE A 48 3.22 0.03 6.55
CA ILE A 48 4.61 0.51 6.56
C ILE A 48 4.69 2.05 6.51
N LYS A 49 3.90 2.66 5.62
CA LYS A 49 3.85 4.13 5.51
C LYS A 49 3.24 4.77 6.74
N PHE A 50 2.16 4.19 7.26
CA PHE A 50 1.55 4.65 8.51
C PHE A 50 2.53 4.55 9.69
N TYR A 51 3.18 3.41 9.87
CA TYR A 51 4.18 3.17 10.89
C TYR A 51 5.30 4.23 10.85
N SER A 52 5.87 4.46 9.67
CA SER A 52 6.97 5.39 9.49
C SER A 52 6.55 6.84 9.78
N GLU A 53 5.39 7.28 9.28
CA GLU A 53 4.90 8.65 9.50
C GLU A 53 4.50 8.89 10.97
N MET A 54 3.87 7.93 11.64
CA MET A 54 3.54 8.04 13.06
C MET A 54 4.80 8.15 13.93
N ARG A 55 5.78 7.25 13.74
CA ARG A 55 7.04 7.28 14.51
C ARG A 55 7.85 8.56 14.28
N LYS A 56 7.92 9.02 13.04
CA LYS A 56 8.57 10.30 12.68
C LYS A 56 8.00 11.49 13.47
N ASN A 57 6.71 11.44 13.80
CA ASN A 57 6.01 12.48 14.53
C ASN A 57 5.88 12.18 16.04
N GLY A 58 6.55 11.15 16.56
CA GLY A 58 6.52 10.79 17.98
C GLY A 58 5.18 10.22 18.45
N ILE A 59 4.37 9.68 17.54
CA ILE A 59 3.08 9.03 17.81
C ILE A 59 3.28 7.52 17.75
N LYS A 60 2.76 6.77 18.73
CA LYS A 60 2.81 5.32 18.73
C LYS A 60 1.86 4.75 17.67
N PRO A 61 2.38 4.06 16.62
CA PRO A 61 1.55 3.36 15.66
C PRO A 61 0.99 2.08 16.26
N ILE A 62 -0.32 1.88 16.17
CA ILE A 62 -0.98 0.62 16.48
C ILE A 62 -1.39 0.00 15.15
N LEU A 63 -0.83 -1.17 14.83
CA LEU A 63 -1.11 -1.85 13.57
C LEU A 63 -2.30 -2.79 13.74
N GLY A 64 -3.28 -2.62 12.88
CA GLY A 64 -4.51 -3.38 12.91
C GLY A 64 -5.09 -3.59 11.52
N GLN A 65 -6.28 -4.15 11.50
CA GLN A 65 -7.08 -4.37 10.30
C GLN A 65 -8.55 -4.48 10.65
N GLU A 66 -9.42 -3.91 9.84
CA GLU A 66 -10.83 -4.25 9.85
C GLU A 66 -11.09 -5.36 8.85
N ILE A 67 -11.28 -6.58 9.35
CA ILE A 67 -11.49 -7.76 8.51
C ILE A 67 -12.96 -7.92 8.10
N TYR A 68 -13.17 -8.58 6.97
CA TYR A 68 -14.49 -9.00 6.53
C TYR A 68 -14.80 -10.39 7.07
N VAL A 69 -15.96 -10.52 7.74
CA VAL A 69 -16.44 -11.78 8.34
C VAL A 69 -17.71 -12.22 7.62
N CYS A 70 -17.74 -13.46 7.14
CA CYS A 70 -18.94 -14.10 6.61
C CYS A 70 -19.59 -15.00 7.67
N GLU A 71 -20.89 -15.29 7.46
CA GLU A 71 -21.71 -16.02 8.45
C GLU A 71 -21.43 -17.52 8.47
N GLN A 72 -21.18 -18.08 7.30
CA GLN A 72 -20.91 -19.51 7.11
C GLN A 72 -19.45 -19.70 6.71
N ASP A 73 -19.02 -20.95 6.54
CA ASP A 73 -17.68 -21.28 6.05
C ASP A 73 -17.29 -20.38 4.86
N ALA A 74 -16.14 -19.75 4.95
CA ALA A 74 -15.64 -18.79 3.95
C ALA A 74 -15.50 -19.40 2.54
N LYS A 75 -15.43 -20.73 2.43
CA LYS A 75 -15.36 -21.47 1.15
C LYS A 75 -16.70 -21.49 0.41
N ILE A 76 -17.82 -21.23 1.08
CA ILE A 76 -19.15 -21.16 0.48
C ILE A 76 -19.32 -19.83 -0.26
N LYS A 77 -19.35 -19.85 -1.59
CA LYS A 77 -19.37 -18.67 -2.47
C LYS A 77 -20.76 -18.40 -3.07
N ASP A 78 -21.73 -18.15 -2.23
CA ASP A 78 -23.10 -17.82 -2.65
C ASP A 78 -23.49 -16.39 -2.26
N LYS A 79 -24.71 -15.98 -2.63
CA LYS A 79 -25.21 -14.62 -2.38
C LYS A 79 -25.47 -14.34 -0.90
N GLU A 80 -25.87 -15.34 -0.12
CA GLU A 80 -26.16 -15.15 1.30
C GLU A 80 -24.86 -14.98 2.08
N ASN A 81 -23.88 -15.83 1.82
CA ASN A 81 -22.56 -15.74 2.44
C ASN A 81 -21.69 -14.59 1.87
N ALA A 82 -22.17 -13.87 0.85
CA ALA A 82 -21.56 -12.63 0.34
C ALA A 82 -21.92 -11.40 1.17
N LYS A 83 -22.89 -11.50 2.09
CA LYS A 83 -23.21 -10.44 3.05
C LYS A 83 -22.19 -10.47 4.16
N LEU A 84 -21.24 -9.56 4.12
CA LEU A 84 -20.13 -9.50 5.06
C LEU A 84 -20.45 -8.55 6.23
N SER A 85 -19.92 -8.87 7.39
CA SER A 85 -19.80 -7.98 8.53
C SER A 85 -18.33 -7.67 8.79
N HIS A 86 -18.04 -6.75 9.70
CA HIS A 86 -16.70 -6.29 9.99
C HIS A 86 -16.27 -6.68 11.40
N PHE A 87 -14.95 -6.78 11.59
CA PHE A 87 -14.37 -7.04 12.90
C PHE A 87 -12.98 -6.41 12.98
N LEU A 88 -12.73 -5.59 14.01
CA LEU A 88 -11.43 -4.95 14.20
C LEU A 88 -10.48 -5.86 14.94
N LEU A 89 -9.25 -5.91 14.45
CA LEU A 89 -8.13 -6.61 15.06
C LEU A 89 -6.95 -5.65 15.21
N LEU A 90 -6.33 -5.61 16.40
CA LEU A 90 -5.13 -4.83 16.65
C LEU A 90 -4.02 -5.76 17.14
N ALA A 91 -2.81 -5.59 16.61
CA ALA A 91 -1.63 -6.31 17.05
C ALA A 91 -1.10 -5.73 18.36
N LYS A 92 -0.98 -6.54 19.40
CA LYS A 92 -0.41 -6.10 20.69
C LYS A 92 1.11 -5.98 20.64
N ASN A 93 1.77 -6.80 19.83
CA ASN A 93 3.22 -6.91 19.72
C ASN A 93 3.62 -7.47 18.36
N PHE A 94 4.91 -7.69 18.14
CA PHE A 94 5.42 -8.20 16.87
C PHE A 94 4.85 -9.58 16.48
N GLU A 95 4.58 -10.46 17.44
CA GLU A 95 3.92 -11.74 17.13
C GLU A 95 2.46 -11.53 16.68
N GLY A 96 1.74 -10.57 17.28
CA GLY A 96 0.43 -10.14 16.80
C GLY A 96 0.47 -9.58 15.39
N TRP A 97 1.49 -8.78 15.04
CA TRP A 97 1.71 -8.30 13.69
C TRP A 97 1.89 -9.46 12.69
N LYS A 98 2.73 -10.43 12.99
CA LYS A 98 2.88 -11.64 12.17
C LYS A 98 1.56 -12.41 12.00
N LYS A 99 0.71 -12.44 13.05
CA LYS A 99 -0.62 -13.05 12.96
C LYS A 99 -1.52 -12.29 12.01
N LEU A 100 -1.52 -10.94 12.02
CA LEU A 100 -2.29 -10.14 11.07
C LEU A 100 -1.83 -10.39 9.62
N ILE A 101 -0.52 -10.51 9.37
CA ILE A 101 0.02 -10.87 8.06
C ILE A 101 -0.54 -12.23 7.59
N ARG A 102 -0.48 -13.25 8.44
CA ARG A 102 -0.97 -14.60 8.10
C ARG A 102 -2.47 -14.63 7.92
N LEU A 103 -3.22 -13.96 8.79
CA LEU A 103 -4.67 -13.85 8.73
C LEU A 103 -5.13 -13.13 7.46
N THR A 104 -4.45 -12.05 7.07
CA THR A 104 -4.71 -11.36 5.81
C THR A 104 -4.45 -12.29 4.62
N SER A 105 -3.38 -13.08 4.67
CA SER A 105 -3.07 -14.07 3.64
C SER A 105 -4.14 -15.17 3.55
N GLU A 106 -4.59 -15.67 4.70
CA GLU A 106 -5.67 -16.68 4.79
C GLU A 106 -6.97 -16.17 4.19
N ALA A 107 -7.38 -14.95 4.53
CA ALA A 107 -8.58 -14.32 3.96
C ALA A 107 -8.50 -14.14 2.43
N ASN A 108 -7.30 -14.06 1.89
CA ASN A 108 -7.01 -13.92 0.47
C ASN A 108 -6.74 -15.25 -0.25
N LEU A 109 -6.82 -16.40 0.41
CA LEU A 109 -6.74 -17.69 -0.30
C LEU A 109 -7.81 -17.76 -1.39
N PRO A 110 -7.51 -18.34 -2.57
CA PRO A 110 -8.47 -18.45 -3.66
C PRO A 110 -9.80 -19.09 -3.25
N GLU A 111 -9.78 -20.04 -2.31
CA GLU A 111 -10.98 -20.68 -1.76
C GLU A 111 -11.82 -19.78 -0.85
N HIS A 112 -11.21 -18.85 -0.10
CA HIS A 112 -11.90 -17.93 0.80
C HIS A 112 -12.35 -16.65 0.09
N PHE A 113 -11.60 -16.21 -0.91
CA PHE A 113 -11.88 -14.96 -1.63
C PHE A 113 -13.17 -15.06 -2.46
N TYR A 114 -14.13 -14.20 -2.16
CA TYR A 114 -15.32 -14.01 -2.98
C TYR A 114 -15.72 -12.54 -3.00
N ARG A 115 -15.40 -11.83 -4.09
CA ARG A 115 -15.51 -10.37 -4.27
C ARG A 115 -14.59 -9.57 -3.34
N LYS A 116 -14.45 -10.00 -2.10
CA LYS A 116 -13.56 -9.43 -1.07
C LYS A 116 -12.84 -10.56 -0.34
N PRO A 117 -11.66 -10.31 0.25
CA PRO A 117 -11.03 -11.25 1.17
C PRO A 117 -11.91 -11.40 2.41
N ARG A 118 -12.13 -12.61 2.89
CA ARG A 118 -13.05 -12.86 4.02
C ARG A 118 -12.68 -14.10 4.80
N LEU A 119 -13.13 -14.13 6.05
CA LEU A 119 -13.02 -15.27 6.96
C LEU A 119 -14.37 -15.52 7.62
N ASP A 120 -14.59 -16.73 8.08
CA ASP A 120 -15.59 -17.05 9.09
C ASP A 120 -14.97 -17.02 10.50
N LEU A 121 -15.80 -16.99 11.55
CA LEU A 121 -15.33 -16.90 12.94
C LEU A 121 -14.51 -18.13 13.38
N ASP A 122 -14.77 -19.30 12.83
CA ASP A 122 -14.06 -20.51 13.21
C ASP A 122 -12.65 -20.53 12.61
N THR A 123 -12.49 -20.09 11.37
CA THR A 123 -11.18 -19.85 10.74
C THR A 123 -10.43 -18.73 11.47
N LEU A 124 -11.08 -17.59 11.76
CA LEU A 124 -10.48 -16.50 12.53
C LEU A 124 -9.91 -16.99 13.86
N SER A 125 -10.66 -17.83 14.59
CA SER A 125 -10.26 -18.33 15.92
C SER A 125 -8.92 -19.07 15.93
N GLN A 126 -8.48 -19.63 14.80
CA GLN A 126 -7.21 -20.35 14.67
C GLN A 126 -5.97 -19.42 14.69
N PHE A 127 -6.17 -18.12 14.45
CA PHE A 127 -5.10 -17.12 14.45
C PHE A 127 -5.01 -16.32 15.75
N ILE A 128 -5.97 -16.47 16.65
CA ILE A 128 -6.05 -15.70 17.90
C ILE A 128 -5.36 -16.46 19.03
N ASP A 129 -4.38 -15.83 19.69
CA ASP A 129 -3.57 -16.45 20.73
C ASP A 129 -3.15 -15.47 21.86
N GLY A 130 -3.94 -14.45 22.12
CA GLY A 130 -3.63 -13.45 23.16
C GLY A 130 -2.68 -12.32 22.73
N ASN A 131 -2.10 -12.40 21.51
CA ASN A 131 -1.28 -11.33 20.91
C ASN A 131 -2.11 -10.36 20.04
N ILE A 132 -3.42 -10.59 19.94
CA ILE A 132 -4.37 -9.80 19.16
C ILE A 132 -5.46 -9.26 20.10
N VAL A 133 -5.77 -7.98 19.98
CA VAL A 133 -6.98 -7.38 20.55
C VAL A 133 -8.09 -7.44 19.50
N GLY A 134 -9.27 -7.90 19.93
CA GLY A 134 -10.51 -7.85 19.12
C GLY A 134 -11.43 -6.75 19.59
N ILE A 135 -11.99 -5.96 18.66
CA ILE A 135 -12.95 -4.89 18.94
C ILE A 135 -14.16 -5.08 18.02
N CYS A 136 -15.38 -5.04 18.58
CA CYS A 136 -16.59 -5.31 17.81
C CYS A 136 -17.81 -4.62 18.43
N GLY A 137 -18.61 -3.90 17.64
CA GLY A 137 -19.82 -3.23 18.18
C GLY A 137 -20.44 -2.20 17.25
N HIS A 138 -19.70 -1.62 16.30
CA HIS A 138 -20.22 -0.64 15.34
C HIS A 138 -21.30 -1.25 14.41
N LEU A 139 -22.07 -0.41 13.72
CA LEU A 139 -23.22 -0.83 12.90
C LEU A 139 -22.89 -1.86 11.81
N GLY A 140 -21.68 -1.80 11.24
CA GLY A 140 -21.18 -2.77 10.26
C GLY A 140 -20.63 -4.07 10.87
N SER A 141 -20.54 -4.16 12.18
CA SER A 141 -19.82 -5.24 12.87
C SER A 141 -20.56 -6.58 12.88
N THR A 142 -19.78 -7.65 13.13
CA THR A 142 -20.31 -8.99 13.35
C THR A 142 -21.31 -9.03 14.51
N LEU A 143 -21.09 -8.26 15.58
CA LEU A 143 -22.01 -8.20 16.70
C LEU A 143 -23.33 -7.50 16.32
N ALA A 144 -23.24 -6.32 15.68
CA ALA A 144 -24.42 -5.56 15.24
C ALA A 144 -25.30 -6.36 14.27
N ARG A 145 -24.70 -7.16 13.39
CA ARG A 145 -25.44 -8.04 12.47
C ARG A 145 -26.43 -8.97 13.18
N HIS A 146 -26.14 -9.37 14.39
CA HIS A 146 -27.03 -10.23 15.20
C HIS A 146 -27.95 -9.45 16.14
N LEU A 147 -27.54 -8.22 16.52
CA LEU A 147 -28.32 -7.37 17.43
C LEU A 147 -29.35 -6.53 16.69
N VAL A 148 -29.19 -6.30 15.39
CA VAL A 148 -30.03 -5.43 14.57
C VAL A 148 -30.91 -6.27 13.63
N GLN A 149 -32.18 -5.88 13.50
CA GLN A 149 -33.15 -6.48 12.57
C GLN A 149 -33.89 -5.37 11.80
N GLY A 150 -33.51 -5.18 10.53
CA GLY A 150 -34.01 -4.04 9.74
C GLY A 150 -33.46 -2.72 10.30
N ASP A 151 -34.34 -1.77 10.59
CA ASP A 151 -34.01 -0.46 11.14
C ASP A 151 -34.15 -0.38 12.67
N ASP A 152 -34.24 -1.53 13.36
CA ASP A 152 -34.44 -1.58 14.80
C ASP A 152 -33.65 -2.72 15.45
N ILE A 153 -33.68 -2.78 16.77
CA ILE A 153 -33.00 -3.81 17.57
C ILE A 153 -33.79 -5.12 17.53
N ASN A 154 -33.09 -6.25 17.35
CA ASN A 154 -33.64 -7.58 17.43
C ASN A 154 -34.29 -7.82 18.81
N PRO A 155 -35.56 -8.23 18.93
CA PRO A 155 -36.21 -8.47 20.23
C PRO A 155 -35.47 -9.46 21.14
N ASP A 156 -34.73 -10.43 20.59
CA ASP A 156 -33.93 -11.41 21.33
C ASP A 156 -32.46 -11.00 21.51
N TRP A 157 -32.12 -9.75 21.29
CA TRP A 157 -30.76 -9.24 21.26
C TRP A 157 -29.92 -9.59 22.50
N LYS A 158 -30.54 -9.61 23.70
CA LYS A 158 -29.83 -9.96 24.96
C LYS A 158 -29.28 -11.38 24.93
N ASN A 159 -30.11 -12.35 24.55
CA ASN A 159 -29.68 -13.76 24.51
C ASN A 159 -28.68 -14.00 23.38
N VAL A 160 -28.96 -13.46 22.20
CA VAL A 160 -28.09 -13.62 21.03
C VAL A 160 -26.75 -12.93 21.27
N GLY A 161 -26.77 -11.67 21.74
CA GLY A 161 -25.57 -10.90 22.03
C GLY A 161 -24.72 -11.53 23.14
N THR A 162 -25.33 -11.95 24.26
CA THR A 162 -24.60 -12.59 25.36
C THR A 162 -23.90 -13.88 24.91
N ARG A 163 -24.57 -14.70 24.09
CA ARG A 163 -23.95 -15.92 23.53
C ARG A 163 -22.77 -15.61 22.62
N LEU A 164 -22.94 -14.62 21.72
CA LEU A 164 -21.88 -14.23 20.79
C LEU A 164 -20.69 -13.62 21.53
N VAL A 165 -20.93 -12.69 22.46
CA VAL A 165 -19.86 -12.09 23.29
C VAL A 165 -19.13 -13.18 24.11
N SER A 166 -19.87 -14.17 24.64
CA SER A 166 -19.26 -15.30 25.36
C SER A 166 -18.39 -16.16 24.44
N LYS A 167 -18.81 -16.41 23.18
CA LYS A 167 -17.99 -17.10 22.17
C LYS A 167 -16.72 -16.30 21.87
N LEU A 168 -16.84 -14.99 21.67
CA LEU A 168 -15.71 -14.11 21.38
C LEU A 168 -14.74 -14.00 22.57
N ASN A 169 -15.25 -13.94 23.80
CA ASN A 169 -14.45 -14.01 25.02
C ASN A 169 -13.66 -15.32 25.12
N HIS A 170 -14.21 -16.42 24.65
CA HIS A 170 -13.51 -17.70 24.61
C HIS A 170 -12.38 -17.69 23.56
N VAL A 171 -12.61 -17.05 22.42
CA VAL A 171 -11.63 -16.97 21.31
C VAL A 171 -10.46 -16.03 21.65
N PHE A 172 -10.74 -14.82 22.11
CA PHE A 172 -9.75 -13.78 22.32
C PHE A 172 -9.12 -13.79 23.75
N GLY A 173 -9.80 -14.40 24.72
CA GLY A 173 -9.61 -14.07 26.13
C GLY A 173 -10.39 -12.78 26.45
N LYS A 174 -11.10 -12.78 27.57
CA LYS A 174 -11.95 -11.66 27.98
C LYS A 174 -11.18 -10.33 28.10
N GLU A 175 -9.93 -10.39 28.51
CA GLU A 175 -9.02 -9.26 28.66
C GLU A 175 -8.56 -8.65 27.32
N ASN A 176 -8.69 -9.38 26.20
CA ASN A 176 -8.28 -8.95 24.87
C ASN A 176 -9.48 -8.68 23.95
N PHE A 177 -10.72 -8.82 24.45
CA PHE A 177 -11.91 -8.56 23.66
C PHE A 177 -12.71 -7.39 24.23
N PHE A 178 -12.92 -6.37 23.41
CA PHE A 178 -13.62 -5.12 23.76
C PHE A 178 -14.87 -4.96 22.93
N LEU A 179 -15.90 -4.44 23.57
CA LEU A 179 -17.09 -3.96 22.89
C LEU A 179 -16.83 -2.55 22.37
N GLU A 180 -17.46 -2.18 21.27
CA GLU A 180 -17.23 -0.91 20.59
C GLU A 180 -18.50 -0.05 20.66
N ALA A 181 -18.36 1.20 21.07
CA ALA A 181 -19.40 2.21 21.03
C ALA A 181 -19.05 3.28 19.98
N GLN A 182 -19.98 3.55 19.08
CA GLN A 182 -19.89 4.61 18.06
C GLN A 182 -21.13 5.48 18.12
N LEU A 183 -20.96 6.78 18.35
CA LEU A 183 -22.04 7.76 18.48
C LEU A 183 -21.82 9.01 17.62
N MET A 184 -20.77 9.02 16.76
CA MET A 184 -20.40 10.21 16.00
C MET A 184 -21.52 10.72 15.07
N ASP A 185 -22.50 9.89 14.73
CA ASP A 185 -23.58 10.27 13.84
C ASP A 185 -24.98 9.93 14.39
N HIS A 186 -25.12 9.82 15.69
CA HIS A 186 -26.35 9.42 16.37
C HIS A 186 -27.54 10.33 16.04
N GLU A 187 -27.31 11.62 15.77
CA GLU A 187 -28.38 12.57 15.39
C GLU A 187 -29.02 12.23 14.04
N ASN A 188 -28.26 11.69 13.10
CA ASN A 188 -28.74 11.31 11.77
C ASN A 188 -29.05 9.81 11.65
N ILE A 189 -28.45 8.98 12.53
CA ILE A 189 -28.57 7.53 12.53
C ILE A 189 -28.99 7.07 13.94
N ALA A 190 -30.27 7.22 14.26
CA ALA A 190 -30.81 6.85 15.57
C ALA A 190 -30.53 5.38 15.99
N LEU A 191 -30.19 4.50 15.04
CA LEU A 191 -29.79 3.13 15.32
C LEU A 191 -28.45 3.06 16.07
N GLN A 192 -27.57 4.08 15.95
CA GLN A 192 -26.32 4.15 16.74
C GLN A 192 -26.61 4.25 18.25
N ASP A 193 -27.57 5.09 18.66
CA ASP A 193 -27.99 5.18 20.07
C ASP A 193 -28.51 3.84 20.57
N LYS A 194 -29.47 3.26 19.85
CA LYS A 194 -30.11 1.99 20.23
C LYS A 194 -29.09 0.85 20.34
N LEU A 195 -28.17 0.76 19.37
CA LEU A 195 -27.11 -0.26 19.38
C LEU A 195 -26.14 -0.03 20.55
N THR A 196 -25.71 1.21 20.77
CA THR A 196 -24.80 1.56 21.87
C THR A 196 -25.42 1.26 23.22
N ASP A 197 -26.72 1.50 23.42
CA ASP A 197 -27.43 1.11 24.64
C ASP A 197 -27.43 -0.42 24.84
N CYS A 198 -27.63 -1.20 23.78
CA CYS A 198 -27.49 -2.65 23.83
C CYS A 198 -26.04 -3.09 24.18
N ILE A 199 -25.03 -2.44 23.58
CA ILE A 199 -23.61 -2.69 23.85
C ILE A 199 -23.29 -2.42 25.34
N ARG A 200 -23.75 -1.28 25.88
CA ARG A 200 -23.57 -0.91 27.29
C ARG A 200 -24.22 -1.91 28.25
N GLU A 201 -25.39 -2.42 27.90
CA GLU A 201 -26.06 -3.45 28.70
C GLU A 201 -25.36 -4.81 28.58
N LEU A 202 -24.89 -5.21 27.39
CA LEU A 202 -24.09 -6.42 27.19
C LEU A 202 -22.79 -6.35 27.98
N ALA A 203 -22.14 -5.19 28.01
CA ALA A 203 -20.93 -4.97 28.81
C ALA A 203 -21.17 -5.26 30.31
N LYS A 204 -22.30 -4.78 30.86
CA LYS A 204 -22.69 -5.06 32.25
C LYS A 204 -22.95 -6.56 32.49
N ILE A 205 -23.62 -7.23 31.54
CA ILE A 205 -23.96 -8.67 31.65
C ILE A 205 -22.69 -9.52 31.57
N THR A 206 -21.80 -9.23 30.62
CA THR A 206 -20.63 -10.06 30.32
C THR A 206 -19.36 -9.61 31.06
N GLY A 207 -19.36 -8.36 31.56
CA GLY A 207 -18.23 -7.71 32.23
C GLY A 207 -17.09 -7.37 31.27
N ASN A 208 -17.38 -7.22 29.96
CA ASN A 208 -16.41 -6.69 29.00
C ASN A 208 -16.29 -5.16 29.11
N LYS A 209 -15.14 -4.63 28.77
CA LYS A 209 -14.92 -3.19 28.65
C LYS A 209 -15.43 -2.68 27.30
N ILE A 210 -15.87 -1.43 27.28
CA ILE A 210 -16.27 -0.73 26.04
C ILE A 210 -15.18 0.26 25.67
N VAL A 211 -14.88 0.39 24.38
CA VAL A 211 -14.02 1.44 23.80
C VAL A 211 -14.86 2.34 22.90
N ALA A 212 -14.60 3.65 22.98
CA ALA A 212 -15.20 4.63 22.08
C ALA A 212 -14.33 4.80 20.83
N THR A 213 -14.91 4.70 19.62
CA THR A 213 -14.16 4.82 18.38
C THR A 213 -14.81 5.79 17.40
N PRO A 214 -14.01 6.49 16.56
CA PRO A 214 -14.54 7.47 15.61
C PRO A 214 -14.93 6.87 14.24
N ASP A 215 -14.52 5.64 13.90
CA ASP A 215 -14.65 5.05 12.56
C ASP A 215 -14.23 6.04 11.44
N ALA A 216 -13.03 6.61 11.62
CA ALA A 216 -12.60 7.75 10.83
C ALA A 216 -12.19 7.32 9.41
N HIS A 217 -12.80 7.91 8.39
CA HIS A 217 -12.50 7.70 6.97
C HIS A 217 -11.76 8.89 6.33
N TYR A 218 -11.67 10.00 7.05
CA TYR A 218 -10.92 11.21 6.70
C TYR A 218 -10.40 11.91 7.96
N CYS A 219 -9.45 12.82 7.80
CA CYS A 219 -8.77 13.41 8.94
C CYS A 219 -9.58 14.53 9.61
N ARG A 220 -10.23 15.40 8.84
CA ARG A 220 -10.93 16.58 9.34
C ARG A 220 -12.36 16.65 8.79
N LYS A 221 -13.27 17.25 9.54
CA LYS A 221 -14.68 17.40 9.15
C LYS A 221 -14.85 18.06 7.76
N THR A 222 -13.97 18.97 7.41
CA THR A 222 -13.96 19.65 6.10
C THR A 222 -13.71 18.69 4.92
N ASP A 223 -13.15 17.52 5.17
CA ASP A 223 -12.78 16.55 4.14
C ASP A 223 -13.97 15.66 3.72
N ALA A 224 -15.08 15.72 4.46
CA ALA A 224 -16.28 14.90 4.24
C ALA A 224 -16.80 14.96 2.79
N VAL A 225 -16.82 16.15 2.19
CA VAL A 225 -17.31 16.34 0.82
C VAL A 225 -16.39 15.70 -0.20
N ASP A 226 -15.08 15.74 0.04
CA ASP A 226 -14.07 15.14 -0.83
C ASP A 226 -14.13 13.60 -0.76
N GLN A 227 -14.31 13.03 0.45
CA GLN A 227 -14.55 11.60 0.64
C GLN A 227 -15.81 11.13 -0.11
N ARG A 228 -16.89 11.93 -0.10
CA ARG A 228 -18.10 11.60 -0.88
C ARG A 228 -17.86 11.57 -2.39
N VAL A 229 -16.90 12.32 -2.92
CA VAL A 229 -16.50 12.19 -4.33
C VAL A 229 -15.91 10.81 -4.59
N LEU A 230 -15.05 10.29 -3.68
CA LEU A 230 -14.52 8.93 -3.78
C LEU A 230 -15.62 7.88 -3.73
N LEU A 231 -16.58 8.04 -2.79
CA LEU A 231 -17.72 7.14 -2.68
C LEU A 231 -18.60 7.15 -3.94
N CYS A 232 -18.86 8.32 -4.52
CA CYS A 232 -19.58 8.42 -5.79
C CYS A 232 -18.83 7.72 -6.94
N ASN A 233 -17.51 7.76 -6.95
CA ASN A 233 -16.70 7.00 -7.91
C ASN A 233 -16.82 5.49 -7.69
N ASN A 234 -16.77 5.04 -6.44
CA ASN A 234 -16.96 3.64 -6.05
C ASN A 234 -18.34 3.12 -6.49
N LEU A 235 -19.38 3.87 -6.16
CA LEU A 235 -20.79 3.55 -6.45
C LEU A 235 -21.18 3.86 -7.91
N LYS A 236 -20.30 4.47 -8.71
CA LYS A 236 -20.56 4.90 -10.09
C LYS A 236 -21.77 5.82 -10.22
N THR A 237 -21.91 6.77 -9.32
CA THR A 237 -23.06 7.68 -9.18
C THR A 237 -22.62 9.15 -9.16
N THR A 238 -23.57 10.07 -8.97
CA THR A 238 -23.35 11.52 -8.83
C THR A 238 -24.10 12.05 -7.61
N PHE A 239 -23.75 13.25 -7.13
CA PHE A 239 -24.48 13.88 -6.03
C PHE A 239 -25.97 14.12 -6.32
N SER A 240 -26.32 14.48 -7.56
CA SER A 240 -27.72 14.65 -7.93
C SER A 240 -28.52 13.34 -7.83
N GLU A 241 -27.93 12.22 -8.24
CA GLU A 241 -28.57 10.91 -8.13
C GLU A 241 -28.63 10.44 -6.67
N VAL A 242 -27.58 10.66 -5.88
CA VAL A 242 -27.57 10.36 -4.44
C VAL A 242 -28.67 11.15 -3.74
N ASN A 243 -28.77 12.46 -3.97
CA ASN A 243 -29.79 13.32 -3.37
C ASN A 243 -31.20 12.88 -3.76
N ARG A 244 -31.43 12.53 -5.04
CA ARG A 244 -32.70 12.01 -5.51
C ARG A 244 -33.11 10.73 -4.77
N LYS A 245 -32.19 9.79 -4.60
CA LYS A 245 -32.44 8.54 -3.87
C LYS A 245 -32.77 8.80 -2.41
N ILE A 246 -31.98 9.64 -1.73
CA ILE A 246 -32.24 10.01 -0.32
C ILE A 246 -33.61 10.65 -0.16
N GLN A 247 -34.02 11.58 -1.05
CA GLN A 247 -35.32 12.21 -1.03
C GLN A 247 -36.46 11.21 -1.23
N ASN A 248 -36.24 10.15 -1.99
CA ASN A 248 -37.21 9.08 -2.23
C ASN A 248 -37.17 7.96 -1.17
N ASN A 249 -36.38 8.08 -0.12
CA ASN A 249 -36.10 7.01 0.85
C ASN A 249 -35.58 5.71 0.21
N GLU A 250 -34.85 5.84 -0.91
CA GLU A 250 -34.15 4.73 -1.56
C GLU A 250 -32.73 4.61 -0.98
N SER A 251 -32.23 3.38 -0.76
CA SER A 251 -30.84 3.19 -0.32
C SER A 251 -29.86 3.55 -1.43
N VAL A 252 -28.80 4.26 -1.06
CA VAL A 252 -27.69 4.62 -1.93
C VAL A 252 -26.59 3.54 -1.87
N GLY A 253 -26.57 2.77 -0.79
CA GLY A 253 -25.40 2.06 -0.30
C GLY A 253 -24.43 3.06 0.37
N LEU A 254 -23.90 2.72 1.51
CA LEU A 254 -23.07 3.62 2.33
C LEU A 254 -23.80 4.91 2.75
N ASP A 255 -25.09 4.81 3.02
CA ASP A 255 -26.00 5.94 3.30
C ASP A 255 -25.52 6.85 4.42
N ALA A 256 -24.85 6.29 5.44
CA ALA A 256 -24.31 7.03 6.57
C ALA A 256 -23.37 8.17 6.14
N PHE A 257 -22.42 7.89 5.26
CA PHE A 257 -21.45 8.88 4.79
C PHE A 257 -22.04 10.03 3.98
N PHE A 258 -23.20 9.80 3.34
CA PHE A 258 -23.91 10.86 2.62
C PHE A 258 -24.78 11.73 3.50
N LYS A 259 -25.13 11.25 4.70
CA LYS A 259 -25.97 11.95 5.66
C LYS A 259 -25.19 12.66 6.76
N SER A 260 -23.91 12.35 6.93
CA SER A 260 -23.08 12.83 8.03
C SER A 260 -21.71 13.32 7.57
N ASP A 261 -21.19 14.35 8.24
CA ASP A 261 -19.83 14.86 8.09
C ASP A 261 -18.91 14.43 9.26
N ASN A 262 -19.35 13.46 10.08
CA ASN A 262 -18.69 13.17 11.36
C ASN A 262 -17.77 11.94 11.36
N PHE A 263 -17.49 11.35 10.18
CA PHE A 263 -16.54 10.23 10.05
C PHE A 263 -15.07 10.70 9.92
N HIS A 264 -14.71 11.72 10.70
CA HIS A 264 -13.33 12.23 10.80
C HIS A 264 -12.65 11.75 12.08
N ILE A 265 -11.35 11.98 12.20
CA ILE A 265 -10.67 11.78 13.48
C ILE A 265 -11.14 12.92 14.42
N LEU A 266 -12.14 12.61 15.26
CA LEU A 266 -12.75 13.55 16.18
C LEU A 266 -11.71 14.06 17.18
N ASP A 267 -11.89 15.28 17.67
CA ASP A 267 -11.06 15.79 18.75
C ASP A 267 -11.53 15.31 20.14
N GLN A 268 -10.78 15.71 21.17
CA GLN A 268 -11.05 15.28 22.54
C GLN A 268 -12.39 15.78 23.08
N GLU A 269 -12.80 16.99 22.67
CA GLU A 269 -14.06 17.61 23.12
C GLU A 269 -15.25 16.97 22.41
N GLU A 270 -15.13 16.73 21.10
CA GLU A 270 -16.15 16.02 20.30
C GLU A 270 -16.39 14.62 20.86
N MET A 271 -15.34 13.85 21.16
CA MET A 271 -15.48 12.51 21.74
C MET A 271 -16.04 12.55 23.16
N ALA A 272 -15.63 13.51 24.00
CA ALA A 272 -16.12 13.66 25.37
C ALA A 272 -17.60 14.06 25.42
N ALA A 273 -18.11 14.74 24.39
CA ALA A 273 -19.54 15.07 24.30
C ALA A 273 -20.43 13.86 24.00
N LEU A 274 -19.89 12.80 23.39
CA LEU A 274 -20.62 11.63 22.90
C LEU A 274 -20.50 10.40 23.84
N HIS A 275 -19.37 10.25 24.52
CA HIS A 275 -19.00 9.03 25.23
C HIS A 275 -18.71 9.27 26.71
N THR A 276 -18.82 8.20 27.50
CA THR A 276 -18.49 8.25 28.93
C THR A 276 -16.97 8.33 29.15
N GLU A 277 -16.57 8.87 30.30
CA GLU A 277 -15.14 8.91 30.70
C GLU A 277 -14.50 7.53 30.70
N GLU A 278 -15.24 6.49 31.09
CA GLU A 278 -14.76 5.10 31.11
C GLU A 278 -14.53 4.57 29.69
N GLU A 279 -15.46 4.81 28.75
CA GLU A 279 -15.33 4.40 27.34
C GLU A 279 -14.11 5.05 26.69
N LEU A 280 -13.83 6.33 27.00
CA LEU A 280 -12.65 7.06 26.54
C LEU A 280 -11.37 6.57 27.21
N ALA A 281 -11.38 6.36 28.53
CA ALA A 281 -10.23 5.85 29.27
C ALA A 281 -9.82 4.44 28.79
N ASN A 282 -10.77 3.61 28.40
CA ASN A 282 -10.51 2.28 27.85
C ASN A 282 -9.77 2.32 26.50
N THR A 283 -9.84 3.42 25.73
CA THR A 283 -9.03 3.56 24.52
C THR A 283 -7.54 3.68 24.84
N ASN A 284 -7.20 4.41 25.92
CA ASN A 284 -5.82 4.47 26.41
C ASN A 284 -5.37 3.11 26.95
N PHE A 285 -6.25 2.40 27.68
CA PHE A 285 -5.97 1.07 28.18
C PHE A 285 -5.62 0.11 27.03
N VAL A 286 -6.38 0.09 25.93
CA VAL A 286 -6.09 -0.72 24.75
C VAL A 286 -4.80 -0.26 24.08
N ALA A 287 -4.58 1.05 23.95
CA ALA A 287 -3.35 1.58 23.40
C ALA A 287 -2.12 1.17 24.22
N ASP A 288 -2.23 1.14 25.56
CA ASP A 288 -1.15 0.70 26.45
C ASP A 288 -0.89 -0.81 26.40
N MET A 289 -1.92 -1.62 26.07
CA MET A 289 -1.75 -3.06 25.80
C MET A 289 -0.92 -3.32 24.54
N CYS A 290 -0.88 -2.38 23.60
CA CYS A 290 -0.11 -2.51 22.38
C CYS A 290 1.31 -2.00 22.62
N GLU A 291 2.29 -2.89 22.52
CA GLU A 291 3.71 -2.58 22.69
C GLU A 291 4.25 -1.76 21.52
N GLU A 292 5.37 -1.07 21.71
CA GLU A 292 6.17 -0.57 20.62
C GLU A 292 7.11 -1.68 20.11
N TYR A 293 7.10 -1.93 18.81
CA TYR A 293 7.97 -2.91 18.17
C TYR A 293 8.39 -2.40 16.80
N ASP A 294 9.48 -2.92 16.28
CA ASP A 294 9.98 -2.57 14.96
C ASP A 294 9.51 -3.59 13.92
N ILE A 295 8.98 -3.08 12.80
CA ILE A 295 8.54 -3.90 11.66
C ILE A 295 9.46 -3.74 10.45
N LEU A 296 10.40 -2.80 10.48
CA LEU A 296 11.33 -2.56 9.38
C LEU A 296 12.53 -3.50 9.48
N SER A 297 13.06 -3.90 8.35
CA SER A 297 14.22 -4.78 8.25
C SER A 297 15.22 -4.27 7.23
N LYS A 298 16.51 -4.51 7.48
CA LYS A 298 17.53 -4.29 6.48
C LYS A 298 17.40 -5.31 5.34
N PRO A 299 17.88 -5.01 4.13
CA PRO A 299 17.89 -5.95 3.02
C PRO A 299 18.49 -7.30 3.45
N ASN A 300 17.75 -8.36 3.24
CA ASN A 300 18.13 -9.73 3.53
C ASN A 300 18.10 -10.55 2.24
N LEU A 301 19.26 -10.67 1.61
CA LEU A 301 19.42 -11.35 0.33
C LEU A 301 19.44 -12.87 0.53
N PRO A 302 18.79 -13.63 -0.38
CA PRO A 302 19.03 -15.07 -0.40
C PRO A 302 20.52 -15.35 -0.65
N PRO A 303 21.11 -16.33 0.04
CA PRO A 303 22.51 -16.69 -0.20
C PRO A 303 22.68 -17.20 -1.63
N PHE A 304 23.68 -16.69 -2.32
CA PHE A 304 24.03 -17.20 -3.66
C PHE A 304 24.85 -18.48 -3.53
N PRO A 305 24.59 -19.54 -4.32
CA PRO A 305 25.37 -20.79 -4.28
C PRO A 305 26.74 -20.59 -4.93
N CYS A 306 27.68 -20.01 -4.19
CA CYS A 306 29.06 -19.83 -4.63
C CYS A 306 29.81 -21.17 -4.74
N PRO A 307 30.85 -21.29 -5.62
CA PRO A 307 31.75 -22.43 -5.64
C PRO A 307 32.39 -22.68 -4.27
N GLU A 308 32.74 -23.94 -4.00
CA GLU A 308 33.39 -24.34 -2.74
C GLU A 308 34.58 -23.44 -2.37
N ALA A 309 34.63 -23.03 -1.10
CA ALA A 309 35.66 -22.17 -0.49
C ALA A 309 35.70 -20.71 -0.91
N GLN A 310 34.63 -20.17 -1.56
CA GLN A 310 34.51 -18.74 -1.87
C GLN A 310 33.26 -18.15 -1.22
N ASP A 311 33.40 -16.94 -0.68
CA ASP A 311 32.28 -16.10 -0.34
C ASP A 311 31.80 -15.30 -1.55
N ASP A 312 30.62 -14.67 -1.44
CA ASP A 312 30.00 -13.88 -2.50
C ASP A 312 30.92 -12.76 -3.02
N ALA A 313 31.66 -12.10 -2.11
CA ALA A 313 32.54 -11.00 -2.46
C ALA A 313 33.79 -11.51 -3.23
N GLU A 314 34.30 -12.67 -2.86
CA GLU A 314 35.46 -13.27 -3.56
C GLU A 314 35.03 -13.83 -4.91
N TYR A 315 33.88 -14.47 -4.99
CA TYR A 315 33.35 -14.98 -6.25
C TYR A 315 33.04 -13.83 -7.24
N LEU A 316 32.45 -12.74 -6.77
CA LEU A 316 32.25 -11.54 -7.59
C LEU A 316 33.57 -10.98 -8.13
N ARG A 317 34.63 -10.91 -7.30
CA ARG A 317 35.97 -10.51 -7.75
C ARG A 317 36.54 -11.46 -8.80
N GLN A 318 36.30 -12.76 -8.63
CA GLN A 318 36.75 -13.75 -9.60
C GLN A 318 36.08 -13.55 -10.96
N LEU A 319 34.77 -13.37 -10.98
CA LEU A 319 34.01 -13.07 -12.21
C LEU A 319 34.49 -11.76 -12.87
N CYS A 320 34.84 -10.74 -12.09
CA CYS A 320 35.43 -9.52 -12.63
C CYS A 320 36.80 -9.76 -13.27
N ARG A 321 37.65 -10.64 -12.69
CA ARG A 321 38.96 -11.02 -13.29
C ARG A 321 38.76 -11.77 -14.60
N ASP A 322 37.77 -12.64 -14.68
CA ASP A 322 37.47 -13.38 -15.91
C ASP A 322 36.93 -12.42 -16.98
N GLY A 323 35.99 -11.54 -16.63
CA GLY A 323 35.53 -10.50 -17.54
C GLY A 323 36.60 -9.50 -17.96
N TRP A 324 37.60 -9.24 -17.12
CA TRP A 324 38.78 -8.45 -17.51
C TRP A 324 39.56 -9.14 -18.64
N ARG A 325 39.84 -10.44 -18.52
CA ARG A 325 40.54 -11.20 -19.56
C ARG A 325 39.79 -11.17 -20.88
N ASP A 326 38.47 -11.35 -20.82
CA ASP A 326 37.63 -11.45 -22.03
C ASP A 326 37.40 -10.10 -22.72
N LYS A 327 37.24 -9.03 -21.96
CA LYS A 327 36.74 -7.75 -22.48
C LYS A 327 37.74 -6.62 -22.50
N ILE A 328 38.75 -6.63 -21.63
CA ILE A 328 39.68 -5.51 -21.44
C ILE A 328 41.10 -5.86 -21.90
N ALA A 329 41.66 -6.97 -21.45
CA ALA A 329 43.09 -7.27 -21.53
C ALA A 329 43.68 -7.09 -22.94
N ASP A 330 43.02 -7.62 -23.97
CA ASP A 330 43.48 -7.58 -25.36
C ASP A 330 42.67 -6.60 -26.24
N ASN A 331 41.57 -6.03 -25.72
CA ASN A 331 40.68 -5.18 -26.49
C ASN A 331 40.85 -3.69 -26.23
N ILE A 332 41.53 -3.32 -25.12
CA ILE A 332 41.74 -1.94 -24.69
C ILE A 332 43.24 -1.65 -24.65
N PRO A 333 43.71 -0.49 -25.15
CA PRO A 333 45.12 -0.11 -25.07
C PRO A 333 45.67 -0.10 -23.64
N LYS A 334 46.89 -0.61 -23.44
CA LYS A 334 47.49 -0.75 -22.10
C LYS A 334 47.58 0.56 -21.32
N GLU A 335 47.72 1.67 -22.02
CA GLU A 335 47.77 3.02 -21.44
C GLU A 335 46.46 3.38 -20.71
N GLN A 336 45.35 2.82 -21.12
CA GLN A 336 44.04 3.04 -20.52
C GLN A 336 43.74 2.05 -19.38
N HIS A 337 44.49 0.97 -19.23
CA HIS A 337 44.21 -0.06 -18.21
C HIS A 337 44.18 0.50 -16.78
N VAL A 338 44.99 1.51 -16.48
CA VAL A 338 45.02 2.13 -15.14
C VAL A 338 43.66 2.69 -14.77
N GLN A 339 42.97 3.38 -15.70
CA GLN A 339 41.63 3.94 -15.49
C GLN A 339 40.62 2.85 -15.17
N TYR A 340 40.65 1.73 -15.88
CA TYR A 340 39.75 0.61 -15.62
C TYR A 340 40.06 -0.06 -14.27
N VAL A 341 41.31 -0.27 -13.92
CA VAL A 341 41.73 -0.87 -12.65
C VAL A 341 41.29 -0.02 -11.47
N ASP A 342 41.48 1.30 -11.53
CA ASP A 342 41.10 2.20 -10.47
C ASP A 342 39.57 2.23 -10.31
N ARG A 343 38.83 2.22 -11.42
CA ARG A 343 37.40 2.16 -11.43
C ARG A 343 36.84 0.85 -10.84
N ILE A 344 37.40 -0.31 -11.19
CA ILE A 344 37.00 -1.62 -10.63
C ILE A 344 37.24 -1.65 -9.12
N LYS A 345 38.42 -1.20 -8.65
CA LYS A 345 38.74 -1.15 -7.22
C LYS A 345 37.75 -0.29 -6.46
N TYR A 346 37.43 0.89 -7.00
CA TYR A 346 36.45 1.79 -6.41
C TYR A 346 35.06 1.15 -6.34
N GLU A 347 34.52 0.66 -7.46
CA GLU A 347 33.18 0.05 -7.50
C GLU A 347 33.09 -1.16 -6.57
N LEU A 348 34.04 -2.09 -6.61
CA LEU A 348 34.04 -3.26 -5.73
C LEU A 348 34.11 -2.86 -4.25
N SER A 349 34.90 -1.84 -3.90
CA SER A 349 34.96 -1.37 -2.50
C SER A 349 33.64 -0.81 -2.02
N VAL A 350 32.93 -0.07 -2.88
CA VAL A 350 31.60 0.50 -2.56
C VAL A 350 30.54 -0.60 -2.45
N LEU A 351 30.49 -1.52 -3.42
CA LEU A 351 29.51 -2.59 -3.45
C LEU A 351 29.68 -3.58 -2.30
N GLN A 352 30.92 -3.94 -1.95
CA GLN A 352 31.21 -4.83 -0.83
C GLN A 352 30.95 -4.15 0.52
N GLY A 353 31.27 -2.85 0.63
CA GLY A 353 30.97 -2.07 1.83
C GLY A 353 29.46 -1.93 2.10
N ALA A 354 28.64 -2.11 1.08
CA ALA A 354 27.17 -2.08 1.16
C ALA A 354 26.53 -3.48 1.16
N ASP A 355 27.33 -4.56 1.22
CA ASP A 355 26.87 -5.97 1.20
C ASP A 355 26.03 -6.35 -0.04
N LEU A 356 26.39 -5.81 -1.21
CA LEU A 356 25.65 -6.00 -2.47
C LEU A 356 26.19 -7.11 -3.36
N SER A 357 27.21 -7.86 -2.94
CA SER A 357 27.84 -8.90 -3.78
C SER A 357 26.84 -9.96 -4.24
N SER A 358 26.03 -10.51 -3.33
CA SER A 358 24.99 -11.50 -3.64
C SER A 358 23.98 -10.96 -4.65
N TYR A 359 23.58 -9.69 -4.54
CA TYR A 359 22.64 -9.07 -5.49
C TYR A 359 23.17 -9.11 -6.93
N PHE A 360 24.45 -8.74 -7.13
CA PHE A 360 25.08 -8.78 -8.44
C PHE A 360 25.20 -10.20 -8.99
N LEU A 361 25.52 -11.17 -8.12
CA LEU A 361 25.58 -12.59 -8.51
C LEU A 361 24.22 -13.13 -8.92
N ILE A 362 23.15 -12.81 -8.18
CA ILE A 362 21.77 -13.19 -8.51
C ILE A 362 21.36 -12.62 -9.88
N VAL A 363 21.61 -11.33 -10.12
CA VAL A 363 21.28 -10.70 -11.41
C VAL A 363 22.10 -11.29 -12.56
N GLN A 364 23.37 -11.53 -12.33
CA GLN A 364 24.27 -12.15 -13.30
C GLN A 364 23.82 -13.57 -13.68
N ASP A 365 23.41 -14.36 -12.70
CA ASP A 365 22.87 -15.72 -12.91
C ASP A 365 21.60 -15.70 -13.78
N ILE A 366 20.66 -14.79 -13.50
CA ILE A 366 19.45 -14.61 -14.31
C ILE A 366 19.79 -14.26 -15.76
N VAL A 367 20.71 -13.32 -15.97
CA VAL A 367 21.14 -12.92 -17.32
C VAL A 367 21.83 -14.07 -18.04
N ASN A 368 22.65 -14.86 -17.33
CA ASN A 368 23.30 -16.05 -17.88
C ASN A 368 22.28 -17.15 -18.22
N HIS A 369 21.25 -17.35 -17.38
CA HIS A 369 20.16 -18.28 -17.72
C HIS A 369 19.51 -17.91 -19.06
N VAL A 370 19.22 -16.60 -19.28
CA VAL A 370 18.68 -16.11 -20.57
C VAL A 370 19.62 -16.47 -21.73
N ARG A 371 20.94 -16.22 -21.60
CA ARG A 371 21.94 -16.53 -22.65
C ARG A 371 22.10 -18.03 -22.90
N ASN A 372 22.15 -18.82 -21.83
CA ASN A 372 22.32 -20.26 -21.92
C ASN A 372 21.16 -20.94 -22.66
N ASN A 373 19.96 -20.38 -22.56
CA ASN A 373 18.80 -20.78 -23.34
C ASN A 373 18.79 -20.21 -24.77
N LYS A 374 19.88 -19.55 -25.21
CA LYS A 374 20.00 -18.89 -26.51
C LYS A 374 18.95 -17.78 -26.73
N TRP A 375 18.44 -17.22 -25.66
CA TRP A 375 17.60 -16.02 -25.71
C TRP A 375 18.46 -14.77 -25.67
N LEU A 376 17.95 -13.67 -26.20
CA LEU A 376 18.67 -12.41 -26.28
C LEU A 376 18.33 -11.52 -25.06
N PRO A 377 19.23 -11.35 -24.08
CA PRO A 377 19.03 -10.32 -23.06
C PRO A 377 19.27 -8.94 -23.64
N GLY A 378 18.66 -7.91 -23.05
CA GLY A 378 18.95 -6.53 -23.39
C GLY A 378 20.41 -6.14 -23.11
N PRO A 379 20.92 -5.06 -23.75
CA PRO A 379 22.29 -4.62 -23.59
C PRO A 379 22.59 -3.95 -22.24
N GLY A 380 21.56 -3.73 -21.43
CA GLY A 380 21.56 -2.88 -20.24
C GLY A 380 21.02 -1.49 -20.55
N ARG A 381 20.35 -0.89 -19.58
CA ARG A 381 19.74 0.44 -19.68
C ARG A 381 19.78 1.18 -18.33
N GLY A 382 19.31 2.43 -18.35
CA GLY A 382 19.25 3.24 -17.13
C GLY A 382 20.63 3.48 -16.51
N SER A 383 20.66 3.63 -15.20
CA SER A 383 21.87 3.91 -14.44
C SER A 383 22.81 2.71 -14.34
N ALA A 384 22.30 1.46 -14.43
CA ALA A 384 23.08 0.23 -14.36
C ALA A 384 24.17 0.13 -15.46
N ALA A 385 23.96 0.78 -16.62
CA ALA A 385 24.97 0.89 -17.65
C ALA A 385 26.23 1.69 -17.20
N GLY A 386 26.15 2.46 -16.13
CA GLY A 386 27.25 3.20 -15.53
C GLY A 386 28.19 2.36 -14.64
N CYS A 387 27.87 1.08 -14.41
CA CYS A 387 28.63 0.18 -13.54
C CYS A 387 29.59 -0.70 -14.35
N LEU A 388 30.89 -0.59 -14.10
CA LEU A 388 31.93 -1.39 -14.76
C LEU A 388 31.90 -2.85 -14.29
N VAL A 389 31.56 -3.10 -13.01
CA VAL A 389 31.38 -4.45 -12.49
C VAL A 389 30.27 -5.16 -13.27
N SER A 390 29.10 -4.51 -13.48
CA SER A 390 28.00 -5.05 -14.29
C SER A 390 28.43 -5.39 -15.73
N TYR A 391 29.28 -4.55 -16.34
CA TYR A 391 29.85 -4.81 -17.67
C TYR A 391 30.75 -6.03 -17.66
N LEU A 392 31.71 -6.10 -16.72
CA LEU A 392 32.67 -7.19 -16.64
C LEU A 392 31.99 -8.54 -16.44
N ILE A 393 31.10 -8.66 -15.49
CA ILE A 393 30.40 -9.93 -15.20
C ILE A 393 29.26 -10.24 -16.20
N GLY A 394 29.05 -9.36 -17.17
CA GLY A 394 28.14 -9.60 -18.29
C GLY A 394 26.67 -9.30 -18.02
N ILE A 395 26.32 -8.59 -16.95
CA ILE A 395 24.96 -8.07 -16.75
C ILE A 395 24.62 -7.08 -17.87
N THR A 396 25.55 -6.16 -18.17
CA THR A 396 25.41 -5.23 -19.29
C THR A 396 26.45 -5.48 -20.37
N THR A 397 26.21 -4.96 -21.58
CA THR A 397 27.15 -5.02 -22.71
C THR A 397 27.75 -3.65 -23.04
N ILE A 398 27.46 -2.63 -22.24
CA ILE A 398 27.90 -1.24 -22.43
C ILE A 398 29.12 -0.99 -21.56
N ASP A 399 30.24 -0.59 -22.18
CA ASP A 399 31.44 -0.18 -21.47
C ASP A 399 31.27 1.23 -20.90
N PRO A 400 31.14 1.41 -19.56
CA PRO A 400 30.87 2.71 -18.97
C PRO A 400 32.02 3.71 -19.12
N ILE A 401 33.25 3.24 -19.21
CA ILE A 401 34.42 4.11 -19.34
C ILE A 401 34.49 4.67 -20.76
N LYS A 402 34.27 3.81 -21.77
CA LYS A 402 34.22 4.22 -23.17
C LYS A 402 33.21 5.31 -23.45
N TYR A 403 32.04 5.25 -22.76
CA TYR A 403 30.98 6.21 -22.94
C TYR A 403 30.93 7.31 -21.86
N GLY A 404 31.91 7.39 -20.97
CA GLY A 404 31.99 8.42 -19.94
C GLY A 404 30.87 8.37 -18.90
N LEU A 405 30.33 7.17 -18.62
CA LEU A 405 29.24 6.98 -17.67
C LEU A 405 29.73 6.96 -16.23
N ILE A 406 28.93 7.54 -15.33
CA ILE A 406 29.30 7.78 -13.92
C ILE A 406 28.66 6.73 -13.04
N PHE A 407 29.47 6.02 -12.21
CA PHE A 407 29.02 5.00 -11.26
C PHE A 407 28.15 5.59 -10.15
N ASP A 408 28.47 6.76 -9.62
CA ASP A 408 27.73 7.37 -8.51
C ASP A 408 26.28 7.74 -8.87
N ARG A 409 25.93 7.79 -10.17
CA ARG A 409 24.55 7.90 -10.65
C ARG A 409 23.78 6.57 -10.54
N PHE A 410 24.50 5.45 -10.62
CA PHE A 410 23.93 4.13 -10.44
C PHE A 410 23.79 3.80 -8.95
N TYR A 411 24.88 3.90 -8.19
CA TYR A 411 24.87 3.63 -6.77
C TYR A 411 25.75 4.62 -6.00
N ASN A 412 25.17 5.18 -4.94
CA ASN A 412 25.85 6.12 -4.06
C ASN A 412 25.60 5.73 -2.60
N ALA A 413 26.63 5.23 -1.92
CA ALA A 413 26.55 4.84 -0.51
C ALA A 413 26.16 5.99 0.44
N GLY A 414 26.32 7.24 0.03
CA GLY A 414 25.86 8.42 0.79
C GLY A 414 24.35 8.54 0.94
N ARG A 415 23.58 7.75 0.19
CA ARG A 415 22.12 7.64 0.36
C ARG A 415 21.70 6.66 1.46
N ASN A 416 22.64 5.88 1.99
CA ASN A 416 22.36 4.93 3.06
C ASN A 416 22.24 5.67 4.40
N THR A 417 21.26 5.29 5.18
CA THR A 417 21.09 5.70 6.58
C THR A 417 21.32 4.51 7.51
N ALA A 418 21.36 4.75 8.82
CA ALA A 418 21.46 3.66 9.80
C ALA A 418 20.25 2.69 9.72
N GLU A 419 19.11 3.19 9.26
CA GLU A 419 17.82 2.48 9.22
C GLU A 419 17.48 1.96 7.82
N HIS A 420 18.06 2.54 6.76
CA HIS A 420 17.74 2.22 5.37
C HIS A 420 18.99 2.11 4.50
N THR A 421 19.16 0.94 3.88
CA THR A 421 20.16 0.72 2.82
C THR A 421 19.49 0.85 1.46
N SER A 422 19.91 1.84 0.67
CA SER A 422 19.42 1.99 -0.70
C SER A 422 19.91 0.80 -1.54
N MET A 423 18.99 0.15 -2.25
CA MET A 423 19.35 -0.92 -3.20
C MET A 423 19.58 -0.33 -4.60
N PRO A 424 20.56 -0.84 -5.36
CA PRO A 424 20.70 -0.49 -6.76
C PRO A 424 19.55 -1.08 -7.59
N ASP A 425 19.14 -0.39 -8.64
CA ASP A 425 18.08 -0.84 -9.56
C ASP A 425 18.72 -1.32 -10.87
N ILE A 426 18.70 -2.63 -11.09
CA ILE A 426 19.21 -3.25 -12.31
C ILE A 426 18.03 -3.85 -13.08
N ASP A 427 17.65 -3.16 -14.16
CA ASP A 427 16.65 -3.65 -15.10
C ASP A 427 17.20 -4.77 -15.98
N VAL A 428 16.57 -5.94 -15.96
CA VAL A 428 16.89 -7.06 -16.83
C VAL A 428 15.85 -7.16 -17.94
N ASP A 429 16.23 -6.72 -19.14
CA ASP A 429 15.38 -6.83 -20.31
C ASP A 429 15.51 -8.23 -20.93
N VAL A 430 14.36 -8.86 -21.16
CA VAL A 430 14.27 -10.21 -21.77
C VAL A 430 13.22 -10.21 -22.89
N PRO A 431 13.24 -11.16 -23.83
CA PRO A 431 12.17 -11.31 -24.81
C PRO A 431 10.82 -11.49 -24.12
N ILE A 432 9.78 -10.78 -24.59
CA ILE A 432 8.49 -10.72 -23.88
C ILE A 432 7.84 -12.11 -23.73
N ASP A 433 7.95 -12.96 -24.73
CA ASP A 433 7.41 -14.33 -24.71
C ASP A 433 8.23 -15.32 -23.85
N LYS A 434 9.41 -14.90 -23.37
CA LYS A 434 10.28 -15.69 -22.47
C LYS A 434 10.21 -15.22 -21.00
N ARG A 435 9.62 -14.07 -20.74
CA ARG A 435 9.59 -13.45 -19.41
C ARG A 435 9.07 -14.38 -18.32
N GLU A 436 7.95 -15.05 -18.55
CA GLU A 436 7.36 -15.97 -17.56
C GLU A 436 8.26 -17.20 -17.30
N GLN A 437 9.03 -17.65 -18.30
CA GLN A 437 10.00 -18.73 -18.13
C GLN A 437 11.19 -18.29 -17.28
N VAL A 438 11.63 -17.03 -17.40
CA VAL A 438 12.67 -16.46 -16.55
C VAL A 438 12.17 -16.30 -15.10
N ILE A 439 10.92 -15.85 -14.90
CA ILE A 439 10.32 -15.76 -13.56
C ILE A 439 10.22 -17.16 -12.93
N GLN A 440 9.84 -18.17 -13.72
CA GLN A 440 9.79 -19.54 -13.21
C GLN A 440 11.17 -20.04 -12.81
N TYR A 441 12.22 -19.75 -13.60
CA TYR A 441 13.60 -20.06 -13.22
C TYR A 441 14.00 -19.44 -11.88
N ILE A 442 13.65 -18.18 -11.65
CA ILE A 442 13.94 -17.49 -10.38
C ILE A 442 13.24 -18.21 -9.21
N ARG A 443 11.98 -18.60 -9.38
CA ARG A 443 11.23 -19.38 -8.38
C ARG A 443 11.86 -20.73 -8.10
N ASP A 444 12.22 -21.47 -9.15
CA ASP A 444 12.83 -22.80 -9.03
C ASP A 444 14.21 -22.73 -8.34
N THR A 445 14.94 -21.62 -8.53
CA THR A 445 16.29 -21.44 -7.98
C THR A 445 16.26 -20.95 -6.54
N TYR A 446 15.41 -19.94 -6.21
CA TYR A 446 15.42 -19.27 -4.90
C TYR A 446 14.29 -19.71 -3.97
N GLY A 447 13.33 -20.48 -4.46
CA GLY A 447 12.17 -21.00 -3.75
C GLY A 447 10.86 -20.33 -4.16
N ASP A 448 9.85 -21.13 -4.49
CA ASP A 448 8.53 -20.65 -4.93
C ASP A 448 7.80 -19.85 -3.82
N ASP A 449 8.07 -20.19 -2.57
CA ASP A 449 7.55 -19.49 -1.38
C ASP A 449 8.31 -18.19 -1.03
N LYS A 450 9.45 -17.93 -1.67
CA LYS A 450 10.34 -16.77 -1.45
C LYS A 450 10.32 -15.76 -2.60
N VAL A 451 9.64 -16.07 -3.69
CA VAL A 451 9.62 -15.25 -4.91
C VAL A 451 8.19 -14.95 -5.31
N SER A 452 7.81 -13.69 -5.39
CA SER A 452 6.47 -13.30 -5.80
C SER A 452 6.47 -12.01 -6.63
N GLN A 453 5.49 -11.91 -7.51
CA GLN A 453 5.05 -10.61 -8.01
C GLN A 453 4.34 -9.86 -6.90
N MET A 454 4.16 -8.54 -7.03
CA MET A 454 3.58 -7.69 -6.00
C MET A 454 2.45 -6.83 -6.52
N ILE A 455 1.69 -6.29 -5.59
CA ILE A 455 0.69 -5.28 -5.92
C ILE A 455 1.33 -3.92 -6.21
N THR A 456 0.58 -3.10 -6.93
CA THR A 456 0.78 -1.66 -7.03
C THR A 456 -0.58 -0.98 -6.95
N PHE A 457 -0.58 0.27 -6.49
CA PHE A 457 -1.80 1.07 -6.44
C PHE A 457 -1.77 2.17 -7.49
N GLY A 458 -2.81 2.21 -8.32
CA GLY A 458 -3.09 3.39 -9.14
C GLY A 458 -3.59 4.53 -8.25
N THR A 459 -3.05 5.73 -8.47
CA THR A 459 -3.47 6.95 -7.77
C THR A 459 -4.33 7.83 -8.66
N ILE A 460 -5.23 8.58 -8.05
CA ILE A 460 -5.97 9.63 -8.73
C ILE A 460 -4.97 10.76 -9.04
N LYS A 461 -4.76 11.06 -10.33
CA LYS A 461 -3.83 12.10 -10.79
C LYS A 461 -4.60 13.35 -11.20
N GLY A 462 -3.94 14.49 -11.27
CA GLY A 462 -4.54 15.80 -11.46
C GLY A 462 -5.68 15.88 -12.47
N ARG A 463 -5.45 15.42 -13.72
CA ARG A 463 -6.50 15.37 -14.75
C ARG A 463 -7.67 14.47 -14.34
N GLY A 464 -7.39 13.30 -13.75
CA GLY A 464 -8.39 12.35 -13.27
C GLY A 464 -9.18 12.92 -12.10
N ALA A 465 -8.47 13.47 -11.10
CA ALA A 465 -9.09 14.11 -9.94
C ALA A 465 -10.09 15.20 -10.33
N LEU A 466 -9.66 16.10 -11.22
CA LEU A 466 -10.53 17.18 -11.67
C LEU A 466 -11.74 16.66 -12.47
N LYS A 467 -11.55 15.66 -13.34
CA LYS A 467 -12.67 15.00 -14.03
C LYS A 467 -13.66 14.38 -13.07
N ASP A 468 -13.19 13.66 -12.07
CA ASP A 468 -14.04 12.98 -11.09
C ASP A 468 -14.86 13.99 -10.28
N VAL A 469 -14.22 15.04 -9.79
CA VAL A 469 -14.91 16.12 -9.06
C VAL A 469 -15.98 16.76 -9.95
N LEU A 470 -15.62 17.20 -11.16
CA LEU A 470 -16.56 17.87 -12.06
C LEU A 470 -17.73 16.95 -12.45
N ARG A 471 -17.48 15.67 -12.70
CA ARG A 471 -18.50 14.67 -13.04
C ARG A 471 -19.47 14.44 -11.88
N VAL A 472 -18.95 14.27 -10.66
CA VAL A 472 -19.75 13.96 -9.48
C VAL A 472 -20.65 15.13 -9.07
N PHE A 473 -20.13 16.35 -9.14
CA PHE A 473 -20.92 17.55 -8.85
C PHE A 473 -21.88 17.92 -9.98
N GLY A 474 -21.54 17.61 -11.22
CA GLY A 474 -22.35 17.97 -12.39
C GLY A 474 -22.35 19.48 -12.69
N GLY A 475 -23.34 19.91 -13.48
CA GLY A 475 -23.51 21.34 -13.84
C GLY A 475 -22.67 21.82 -15.01
N ILE A 476 -21.85 20.95 -15.61
CA ILE A 476 -21.06 21.21 -16.83
C ILE A 476 -21.25 20.08 -17.84
N THR A 477 -21.10 20.41 -19.12
CA THR A 477 -21.20 19.41 -20.19
C THR A 477 -19.94 18.53 -20.25
N PHE A 478 -20.04 17.38 -20.92
CA PHE A 478 -18.91 16.49 -21.14
C PHE A 478 -17.80 17.16 -21.97
N GLU A 479 -18.18 17.99 -22.96
CA GLU A 479 -17.24 18.74 -23.80
C GLU A 479 -16.49 19.77 -22.96
N GLU A 480 -17.21 20.57 -22.18
CA GLU A 480 -16.61 21.57 -21.30
C GLU A 480 -15.67 20.93 -20.25
N MET A 481 -16.07 19.81 -19.64
CA MET A 481 -15.21 19.06 -18.74
C MET A 481 -13.90 18.61 -19.42
N ASN A 482 -13.97 18.14 -20.67
CA ASN A 482 -12.79 17.76 -21.42
C ASN A 482 -11.94 18.97 -21.79
N ASP A 483 -12.56 20.11 -22.12
CA ASP A 483 -11.86 21.37 -22.43
C ASP A 483 -11.08 21.90 -21.23
N ILE A 484 -11.64 21.83 -20.05
CA ILE A 484 -10.97 22.18 -18.80
C ILE A 484 -9.77 21.24 -18.55
N THR A 485 -10.07 19.95 -18.53
CA THR A 485 -9.10 18.95 -18.04
C THR A 485 -7.97 18.65 -19.02
N ARG A 486 -8.11 18.92 -20.34
CA ARG A 486 -6.98 18.78 -21.28
C ARG A 486 -5.83 19.75 -21.02
N ASN A 487 -6.10 20.86 -20.31
CA ASN A 487 -5.10 21.85 -19.94
C ASN A 487 -4.27 21.43 -18.71
N ILE A 488 -4.66 20.36 -18.01
CA ILE A 488 -3.88 19.76 -16.95
C ILE A 488 -2.87 18.79 -17.59
N PRO A 489 -1.56 18.96 -17.39
CA PRO A 489 -0.54 18.11 -18.01
C PRO A 489 -0.59 16.67 -17.48
N GLU A 490 0.07 15.77 -18.18
CA GLU A 490 0.40 14.44 -17.67
C GLU A 490 1.57 14.56 -16.71
N GLU A 491 1.54 13.81 -15.60
CA GLU A 491 2.57 13.82 -14.56
C GLU A 491 3.98 13.63 -15.12
N SER A 492 4.14 12.71 -16.09
CA SER A 492 5.43 12.40 -16.70
C SER A 492 6.09 13.58 -17.43
N LYS A 493 5.31 14.61 -17.79
CA LYS A 493 5.83 15.81 -18.46
C LYS A 493 6.34 16.88 -17.49
N VAL A 494 5.95 16.79 -16.23
CA VAL A 494 6.22 17.79 -15.19
C VAL A 494 6.80 17.14 -13.92
N ALA A 495 7.33 15.92 -14.03
CA ALA A 495 7.78 15.11 -12.89
C ALA A 495 8.91 15.80 -12.09
N ASP A 496 9.87 16.40 -12.79
CA ASP A 496 11.01 17.11 -12.16
C ASP A 496 10.50 18.32 -11.38
N ASP A 497 9.61 19.12 -11.99
CA ASP A 497 9.03 20.32 -11.37
C ASP A 497 8.18 19.95 -10.14
N LEU A 498 7.44 18.82 -10.21
CA LEU A 498 6.65 18.32 -9.08
C LEU A 498 7.56 17.85 -7.93
N GLN A 499 8.71 17.29 -8.25
CA GLN A 499 9.69 16.91 -7.24
C GLN A 499 10.28 18.15 -6.56
N GLU A 500 10.64 19.18 -7.31
CA GLU A 500 11.10 20.47 -6.77
C GLU A 500 10.02 21.13 -5.91
N MET A 501 8.76 21.13 -6.36
CA MET A 501 7.63 21.64 -5.59
C MET A 501 7.49 20.90 -4.25
N LYS A 502 7.61 19.58 -4.26
CA LYS A 502 7.52 18.75 -3.07
C LYS A 502 8.65 19.04 -2.08
N GLU A 503 9.88 19.23 -2.57
CA GLU A 503 11.03 19.58 -1.74
C GLU A 503 10.90 20.98 -1.12
N ALA A 504 10.32 21.93 -1.87
CA ALA A 504 10.14 23.31 -1.41
C ALA A 504 8.97 23.48 -0.44
N THR A 505 7.84 22.77 -0.63
CA THR A 505 6.58 23.02 0.06
C THR A 505 6.07 21.84 0.91
N GLY A 506 6.72 20.68 0.83
CA GLY A 506 6.29 19.43 1.46
C GLY A 506 5.16 18.71 0.73
N GLY A 507 4.58 19.29 -0.33
CA GLY A 507 3.51 18.72 -1.15
C GLY A 507 3.69 19.01 -2.63
N SER A 508 3.02 18.25 -3.49
CA SER A 508 3.00 18.50 -4.94
C SER A 508 1.60 18.29 -5.49
N SER A 509 1.19 19.12 -6.44
CA SER A 509 -0.08 19.02 -7.14
C SER A 509 0.11 19.39 -8.61
N ILE A 510 -0.32 18.49 -9.49
CA ILE A 510 -0.29 18.73 -10.96
C ILE A 510 -1.23 19.87 -11.33
N ILE A 511 -2.37 19.97 -10.64
CA ILE A 511 -3.36 21.03 -10.85
C ILE A 511 -2.76 22.38 -10.45
N ARG A 512 -2.12 22.43 -9.26
CA ARG A 512 -1.46 23.67 -8.77
C ARG A 512 -0.35 24.09 -9.72
N TRP A 513 0.48 23.17 -10.17
CA TRP A 513 1.51 23.42 -11.17
C TRP A 513 0.93 24.04 -12.46
N ALA A 514 -0.20 23.49 -12.95
CA ALA A 514 -0.83 24.01 -14.17
C ALA A 514 -1.37 25.43 -13.99
N LEU A 515 -1.92 25.76 -12.80
CA LEU A 515 -2.39 27.11 -12.47
C LEU A 515 -1.24 28.12 -12.36
N GLU A 516 -0.07 27.70 -11.90
CA GLU A 516 1.12 28.53 -11.75
C GLU A 516 1.87 28.76 -13.08
N ASN A 517 1.99 27.71 -13.91
CA ASN A 517 2.83 27.74 -15.11
C ASN A 517 2.06 28.01 -16.41
N ASP A 518 0.76 27.67 -16.46
CA ASP A 518 -0.11 27.88 -17.64
C ASP A 518 -1.42 28.64 -17.28
N PRO A 519 -1.37 29.75 -16.52
CA PRO A 519 -2.57 30.39 -15.96
C PRO A 519 -3.59 30.82 -17.02
N GLU A 520 -3.15 31.31 -18.17
CA GLU A 520 -4.04 31.81 -19.21
C GLU A 520 -4.96 30.73 -19.81
N LYS A 521 -4.55 29.47 -19.77
CA LYS A 521 -5.34 28.34 -20.27
C LYS A 521 -6.52 27.96 -19.36
N LEU A 522 -6.41 28.28 -18.06
CA LEU A 522 -7.40 27.92 -17.05
C LEU A 522 -8.16 29.10 -16.46
N LYS A 523 -7.72 30.34 -16.74
CA LYS A 523 -8.17 31.60 -16.13
C LYS A 523 -9.69 31.80 -16.12
N GLN A 524 -10.39 31.36 -17.15
CA GLN A 524 -11.85 31.49 -17.20
C GLN A 524 -12.59 30.61 -16.21
N TRP A 525 -11.95 29.55 -15.68
CA TRP A 525 -12.54 28.61 -14.73
C TRP A 525 -11.94 28.74 -13.33
N CYS A 526 -10.60 28.88 -13.27
CA CYS A 526 -9.85 29.00 -12.02
C CYS A 526 -8.50 29.69 -12.26
N HIS A 527 -8.09 30.55 -11.33
CA HIS A 527 -6.78 31.19 -11.30
C HIS A 527 -6.35 31.46 -9.85
N ILE A 528 -5.08 31.76 -9.64
CA ILE A 528 -4.54 32.11 -8.34
C ILE A 528 -4.71 33.62 -8.14
N GLY A 529 -5.42 34.02 -7.08
CA GLY A 529 -5.61 35.40 -6.66
C GLY A 529 -4.33 36.03 -6.09
N LYS A 530 -4.40 37.33 -5.81
CA LYS A 530 -3.26 38.10 -5.27
C LYS A 530 -2.81 37.67 -3.87
N ASP A 531 -3.71 37.08 -3.10
CA ASP A 531 -3.49 36.52 -1.77
C ASP A 531 -3.01 35.06 -1.80
N GLY A 532 -2.92 34.44 -3.00
CA GLY A 532 -2.53 33.05 -3.18
C GLY A 532 -3.70 32.05 -3.15
N GLU A 533 -4.91 32.52 -2.84
CA GLU A 533 -6.13 31.72 -2.87
C GLU A 533 -6.63 31.48 -4.30
N LEU A 534 -7.43 30.44 -4.50
CA LEU A 534 -8.00 30.15 -5.81
C LEU A 534 -9.29 30.95 -6.03
N GLU A 535 -9.34 31.67 -7.15
CA GLU A 535 -10.48 32.45 -7.60
C GLU A 535 -11.07 31.90 -8.89
N GLY A 536 -12.35 32.19 -9.14
CA GLY A 536 -13.04 31.81 -10.38
C GLY A 536 -14.26 30.92 -10.13
N PRO A 537 -15.08 30.69 -11.16
CA PRO A 537 -16.35 29.97 -11.04
C PRO A 537 -16.20 28.50 -10.58
N LEU A 538 -15.05 27.90 -10.80
CA LEU A 538 -14.76 26.50 -10.41
C LEU A 538 -13.66 26.37 -9.36
N SER A 539 -13.21 27.47 -8.72
CA SER A 539 -12.12 27.46 -7.73
C SER A 539 -12.28 26.36 -6.68
N LYS A 540 -13.45 26.25 -6.05
CA LYS A 540 -13.75 25.18 -5.06
C LYS A 540 -13.60 23.77 -5.64
N ARG A 541 -13.88 23.56 -6.93
CA ARG A 541 -13.75 22.25 -7.58
C ARG A 541 -12.28 21.90 -7.84
N PHE A 542 -11.48 22.91 -8.17
CA PHE A 542 -10.04 22.77 -8.32
C PHE A 542 -9.38 22.45 -6.97
N GLU A 543 -9.74 23.13 -5.89
CA GLU A 543 -9.25 22.82 -4.54
C GLU A 543 -9.58 21.39 -4.12
N GLN A 544 -10.83 20.95 -4.32
CA GLN A 544 -11.27 19.60 -4.02
C GLN A 544 -10.46 18.56 -4.83
N ALA A 545 -10.26 18.83 -6.11
CA ALA A 545 -9.47 17.96 -6.96
C ALA A 545 -7.99 17.88 -6.51
N MET A 546 -7.40 18.99 -6.09
CA MET A 546 -6.02 19.02 -5.56
C MET A 546 -5.89 18.19 -4.27
N ARG A 547 -6.88 18.22 -3.37
CA ARG A 547 -6.87 17.38 -2.15
C ARG A 547 -6.99 15.89 -2.46
N LEU A 548 -7.69 15.53 -3.54
CA LEU A 548 -7.85 14.14 -3.99
C LEU A 548 -6.63 13.61 -4.77
N GLU A 549 -5.73 14.49 -5.24
CA GLU A 549 -4.50 14.03 -5.91
C GLU A 549 -3.67 13.13 -5.00
N GLY A 550 -3.17 12.03 -5.56
CA GLY A 550 -2.36 11.06 -4.84
C GLY A 550 -3.16 10.02 -4.03
N THR A 551 -4.49 10.17 -3.91
CA THR A 551 -5.34 9.16 -3.25
C THR A 551 -5.36 7.86 -4.07
N LYS A 552 -5.28 6.72 -3.37
CA LYS A 552 -5.33 5.40 -3.99
C LYS A 552 -6.71 5.10 -4.56
N SER A 553 -6.80 4.53 -5.74
CA SER A 553 -8.08 4.28 -6.42
C SER A 553 -8.27 2.85 -6.89
N VAL A 554 -7.22 2.16 -7.26
CA VAL A 554 -7.27 0.79 -7.77
C VAL A 554 -6.02 0.02 -7.39
N GLN A 555 -6.21 -1.22 -6.96
CA GLN A 555 -5.13 -2.19 -6.79
C GLN A 555 -4.94 -2.98 -8.08
N SER A 556 -3.70 -3.17 -8.48
CA SER A 556 -3.32 -3.97 -9.63
C SER A 556 -2.01 -4.72 -9.37
N LYS A 557 -1.64 -5.63 -10.26
CA LYS A 557 -0.35 -6.31 -10.24
C LYS A 557 0.73 -5.42 -10.86
N HIS A 558 1.90 -5.34 -10.24
CA HIS A 558 3.06 -4.65 -10.81
C HIS A 558 3.51 -5.35 -12.10
N ALA A 559 3.81 -4.56 -13.14
CA ALA A 559 4.06 -5.11 -14.47
C ALA A 559 5.41 -5.85 -14.58
N ALA A 560 6.45 -5.37 -13.92
CA ALA A 560 7.83 -5.84 -14.10
C ALA A 560 8.46 -6.42 -12.83
N GLY A 561 8.22 -5.81 -11.69
CA GLY A 561 8.90 -6.11 -10.44
C GLY A 561 8.56 -7.48 -9.86
N ILE A 562 9.58 -8.12 -9.31
CA ILE A 562 9.51 -9.37 -8.56
C ILE A 562 10.19 -9.13 -7.24
N ALA A 563 9.52 -9.46 -6.13
CA ALA A 563 10.12 -9.47 -4.81
C ALA A 563 10.77 -10.83 -4.56
N VAL A 564 11.97 -10.80 -4.03
CA VAL A 564 12.72 -11.98 -3.60
C VAL A 564 13.16 -11.81 -2.16
N SER A 565 13.03 -12.84 -1.36
CA SER A 565 13.35 -12.85 0.06
C SER A 565 14.24 -14.04 0.42
N ALA A 566 15.07 -13.89 1.45
CA ALA A 566 15.79 -15.02 2.05
C ALA A 566 14.86 -15.98 2.79
N GLU A 567 13.76 -15.46 3.35
CA GLU A 567 12.77 -16.19 4.13
C GLU A 567 11.44 -16.33 3.36
N PRO A 568 10.56 -17.28 3.73
CA PRO A 568 9.23 -17.39 3.13
C PRO A 568 8.40 -16.11 3.25
N LEU A 569 7.87 -15.63 2.14
CA LEU A 569 7.14 -14.36 2.01
C LEU A 569 5.93 -14.26 2.94
N ALA A 570 5.17 -15.35 3.12
CA ALA A 570 3.97 -15.40 3.96
C ALA A 570 4.22 -15.10 5.45
N GLY A 571 5.48 -15.09 5.89
CA GLY A 571 5.88 -14.68 7.23
C GLY A 571 6.27 -13.21 7.36
N ILE A 572 6.45 -12.51 6.24
CA ILE A 572 7.02 -11.15 6.15
C ILE A 572 5.99 -10.16 5.64
N CYS A 573 5.22 -10.52 4.61
CA CYS A 573 4.17 -9.67 4.03
C CYS A 573 2.88 -10.47 3.80
N PRO A 574 1.71 -9.81 3.74
CA PRO A 574 0.47 -10.49 3.38
C PRO A 574 0.54 -10.97 1.93
N MET A 575 0.00 -12.15 1.68
CA MET A 575 -0.18 -12.68 0.34
C MET A 575 -1.62 -12.45 -0.09
N VAL A 576 -1.84 -11.77 -1.22
CA VAL A 576 -3.19 -11.35 -1.66
C VAL A 576 -3.56 -11.96 -3.01
N TYR A 577 -4.86 -12.24 -3.19
CA TYR A 577 -5.38 -12.83 -4.41
C TYR A 577 -5.64 -11.77 -5.48
N ASP A 578 -4.88 -11.85 -6.57
CA ASP A 578 -5.19 -11.12 -7.80
C ASP A 578 -6.26 -11.88 -8.59
N SER A 579 -7.51 -11.49 -8.40
CA SER A 579 -8.67 -12.15 -9.03
C SER A 579 -8.67 -12.02 -10.57
N LYS A 580 -8.02 -10.99 -11.12
CA LYS A 580 -7.91 -10.78 -12.57
C LYS A 580 -6.98 -11.79 -13.22
N ASN A 581 -5.83 -12.04 -12.60
CA ASN A 581 -4.82 -12.97 -13.10
C ASN A 581 -4.88 -14.35 -12.43
N LYS A 582 -5.80 -14.56 -11.47
CA LYS A 582 -6.03 -15.81 -10.72
C LYS A 582 -4.77 -16.34 -10.05
N GLN A 583 -4.02 -15.47 -9.41
CA GLN A 583 -2.78 -15.83 -8.73
C GLN A 583 -2.67 -15.10 -7.36
N VAL A 584 -1.89 -15.68 -6.46
CA VAL A 584 -1.55 -15.06 -5.18
C VAL A 584 -0.23 -14.32 -5.34
N ILE A 585 -0.19 -13.07 -4.88
CA ILE A 585 0.98 -12.17 -5.00
C ILE A 585 1.23 -11.42 -3.69
N ALA A 586 2.42 -10.86 -3.52
CA ALA A 586 2.76 -10.06 -2.35
C ALA A 586 1.85 -8.83 -2.25
N GLY A 587 1.24 -8.64 -1.09
CA GLY A 587 0.15 -7.68 -0.85
C GLY A 587 0.61 -6.30 -0.37
N MET A 588 1.82 -5.88 -0.73
CA MET A 588 2.38 -4.56 -0.46
C MET A 588 3.05 -4.00 -1.71
N GLU A 589 3.23 -2.67 -1.75
CA GLU A 589 3.99 -1.99 -2.82
C GLU A 589 5.49 -2.25 -2.66
N MET A 590 6.24 -2.07 -3.75
CA MET A 590 7.66 -2.40 -3.80
C MET A 590 8.49 -1.71 -2.70
N ALA A 591 8.33 -0.40 -2.52
CA ALA A 591 9.08 0.36 -1.51
C ALA A 591 8.78 -0.14 -0.07
N ASP A 592 7.57 -0.63 0.17
CA ASP A 592 7.18 -1.19 1.46
C ASP A 592 7.81 -2.58 1.66
N LEU A 593 7.88 -3.40 0.59
CA LEU A 593 8.58 -4.70 0.62
C LEU A 593 10.09 -4.56 0.82
N GLU A 594 10.72 -3.56 0.20
CA GLU A 594 12.13 -3.21 0.43
C GLU A 594 12.37 -2.81 1.90
N SER A 595 11.45 -2.04 2.48
CA SER A 595 11.50 -1.67 3.91
C SER A 595 11.34 -2.88 4.85
N LEU A 596 10.80 -4.00 4.36
CA LEU A 596 10.72 -5.29 5.06
C LEU A 596 11.92 -6.21 4.78
N GLY A 597 12.94 -5.70 4.07
CA GLY A 597 14.18 -6.43 3.79
C GLY A 597 14.17 -7.28 2.53
N MET A 598 13.13 -7.21 1.70
CA MET A 598 13.08 -7.90 0.42
C MET A 598 13.89 -7.15 -0.65
N ILE A 599 14.34 -7.87 -1.66
CA ILE A 599 14.96 -7.27 -2.83
C ILE A 599 14.01 -7.23 -4.01
N LYS A 600 14.18 -6.21 -4.83
CA LYS A 600 13.50 -6.05 -6.10
C LYS A 600 14.36 -6.58 -7.24
N LEU A 601 13.74 -7.36 -8.11
CA LEU A 601 14.30 -7.72 -9.41
C LEU A 601 13.32 -7.24 -10.49
N ASP A 602 13.78 -6.37 -11.39
CA ASP A 602 12.97 -5.90 -12.51
C ASP A 602 13.24 -6.74 -13.76
N ILE A 603 12.33 -7.67 -14.04
CA ILE A 603 12.37 -8.50 -15.25
C ILE A 603 11.36 -7.96 -16.26
N LEU A 604 11.87 -7.32 -17.29
CA LEU A 604 11.08 -6.59 -18.28
C LEU A 604 10.99 -7.34 -19.60
N GLY A 605 9.75 -7.62 -20.04
CA GLY A 605 9.49 -8.18 -21.35
C GLY A 605 9.56 -7.13 -22.46
N VAL A 606 10.52 -7.24 -23.37
CA VAL A 606 10.76 -6.27 -24.44
C VAL A 606 10.48 -6.90 -25.81
N ALA A 607 9.40 -6.47 -26.45
CA ALA A 607 8.96 -7.00 -27.75
C ALA A 607 9.99 -6.80 -28.90
N MET A 608 10.90 -5.83 -28.79
CA MET A 608 11.95 -5.63 -29.79
C MET A 608 12.97 -6.79 -29.76
N LEU A 609 13.24 -7.35 -28.57
CA LEU A 609 14.16 -8.50 -28.44
C LEU A 609 13.57 -9.74 -29.14
N ASP A 610 12.26 -9.97 -29.04
CA ASP A 610 11.59 -11.04 -29.79
C ASP A 610 11.74 -10.86 -31.29
N LYS A 611 11.55 -9.63 -31.79
CA LYS A 611 11.70 -9.34 -33.22
C LYS A 611 13.14 -9.58 -33.70
N ILE A 612 14.15 -9.15 -32.93
CA ILE A 612 15.55 -9.36 -33.26
C ILE A 612 15.87 -10.86 -33.27
N MET A 613 15.40 -11.63 -32.30
CA MET A 613 15.58 -13.08 -32.26
C MET A 613 14.92 -13.76 -33.47
N CYS A 614 13.69 -13.42 -33.77
CA CYS A 614 12.97 -13.95 -34.93
C CYS A 614 13.70 -13.67 -36.24
N ILE A 615 14.19 -12.44 -36.46
CA ILE A 615 14.99 -12.06 -37.64
C ILE A 615 16.29 -12.90 -37.70
N SER A 616 17.00 -13.01 -36.57
CA SER A 616 18.25 -13.81 -36.50
C SER A 616 18.00 -15.28 -36.87
N ASP A 617 16.91 -15.87 -36.42
CA ASP A 617 16.57 -17.26 -36.70
C ASP A 617 16.15 -17.45 -38.16
N LEU A 618 15.42 -16.53 -38.75
CA LEU A 618 15.09 -16.51 -40.17
C LEU A 618 16.34 -16.42 -41.06
N MET A 619 17.29 -15.56 -40.67
CA MET A 619 18.57 -15.41 -41.37
C MET A 619 19.39 -16.73 -41.35
N LYS A 620 19.38 -17.46 -40.23
CA LYS A 620 20.06 -18.76 -40.12
C LYS A 620 19.38 -19.86 -40.91
N GLN A 621 18.07 -19.82 -41.11
CA GLN A 621 17.30 -20.78 -41.87
C GLN A 621 17.39 -20.52 -43.38
N GLY A 622 17.64 -19.28 -43.80
CA GLY A 622 17.76 -18.87 -45.20
C GLY A 622 19.20 -18.87 -45.76
N ALA A 623 20.19 -19.15 -44.90
CA ALA A 623 21.59 -19.35 -45.26
C ALA A 623 21.94 -20.83 -45.31
#